data_91bb0d344ea8d0541102012e98e9999a
#
_entry.id   91bb0d344ea8d0541102012e98e9999a
#
_cell.length_a   1.000
_cell.length_b   1.000
_cell.length_c   1.000
_cell.angle_alpha   90.00
_cell.angle_beta   90.00
_cell.angle_gamma   90.00
#
_symmetry.space_group_name_H-M   'P 1'
#
loop_
_entity.id
_entity.type
_entity.pdbx_description
1 polymer ?
#
loop_
_entity_poly.entity_id
_entity_poly.type
_entity_poly.pdbx_seq_one_letter_code
_entity_poly.pdbx_strand_id
1 'polypeptide(L)'
;MWPVLIRERHDEDLPVCVDILRAVHEQASYPINWPTDPARWLTPEAALGIWVAVDAEQVVGHVILTAAGPAAEVERLFVDPKATGQGIGRQLLQHCVTTAAALDRDLSLEVVDNRGAAVHLYRRAGWLETGRTPIDWGGEHASELIRFTAP
;
A
#
# COMPACT_ATOMS: atom_id res chain seq x y z
N MET A 1 -16.94 19.78 -2.63
CA MET A 1 -16.03 18.63 -2.74
C MET A 1 -14.72 18.93 -2.01
N TRP A 2 -14.37 18.11 -1.07
CA TRP A 2 -13.18 18.31 -0.26
C TRP A 2 -12.01 17.54 -0.87
N PRO A 3 -10.80 18.12 -0.99
CA PRO A 3 -9.64 17.39 -1.43
C PRO A 3 -9.24 16.35 -0.37
N VAL A 4 -8.74 15.20 -0.84
CA VAL A 4 -8.16 14.21 0.05
C VAL A 4 -6.83 14.74 0.57
N LEU A 5 -6.63 14.68 1.88
CA LEU A 5 -5.39 15.10 2.54
C LEU A 5 -4.55 13.87 2.86
N ILE A 6 -3.27 13.91 2.49
CA ILE A 6 -2.29 12.91 2.92
C ILE A 6 -1.51 13.50 4.10
N ARG A 7 -1.52 12.79 5.22
CA ARG A 7 -0.76 13.20 6.42
C ARG A 7 -0.15 11.99 7.12
N GLU A 8 0.78 12.24 8.04
CA GLU A 8 1.35 11.17 8.85
C GLU A 8 0.25 10.47 9.67
N ARG A 9 0.39 9.15 9.78
CA ARG A 9 -0.51 8.35 10.63
C ARG A 9 -0.18 8.62 12.09
N HIS A 10 -1.21 8.91 12.89
CA HIS A 10 -1.13 9.02 14.33
C HIS A 10 -1.49 7.68 14.98
N ASP A 11 -1.07 7.46 16.22
CA ASP A 11 -1.40 6.23 16.95
C ASP A 11 -2.91 6.02 17.05
N GLU A 12 -3.66 7.10 17.20
CA GLU A 12 -5.13 7.06 17.29
C GLU A 12 -5.82 6.67 15.97
N ASP A 13 -5.11 6.73 14.84
CA ASP A 13 -5.63 6.29 13.53
C ASP A 13 -5.54 4.76 13.38
N LEU A 14 -4.71 4.09 14.17
CA LEU A 14 -4.40 2.68 13.96
C LEU A 14 -5.64 1.78 14.03
N PRO A 15 -6.56 1.94 14.99
CA PRO A 15 -7.78 1.11 15.03
C PRO A 15 -8.61 1.20 13.74
N VAL A 16 -8.81 2.40 13.20
CA VAL A 16 -9.59 2.56 11.95
C VAL A 16 -8.82 1.98 10.77
N CYS A 17 -7.49 2.09 10.75
CA CYS A 17 -6.68 1.46 9.70
C CYS A 17 -6.83 -0.06 9.71
N VAL A 18 -6.87 -0.68 10.89
CA VAL A 18 -7.11 -2.13 11.03
C VAL A 18 -8.51 -2.49 10.52
N ASP A 19 -9.52 -1.70 10.83
CA ASP A 19 -10.90 -1.93 10.35
C ASP A 19 -10.98 -1.84 8.83
N ILE A 20 -10.32 -0.86 8.22
CA ILE A 20 -10.26 -0.73 6.77
C ILE A 20 -9.53 -1.91 6.17
N LEU A 21 -8.40 -2.31 6.74
CA LEU A 21 -7.64 -3.48 6.27
C LEU A 21 -8.51 -4.74 6.28
N ARG A 22 -9.31 -4.93 7.32
CA ARG A 22 -10.23 -6.08 7.40
C ARG A 22 -11.26 -6.05 6.28
N ALA A 23 -11.82 -4.89 5.97
CA ALA A 23 -12.76 -4.74 4.87
C ALA A 23 -12.10 -5.05 3.53
N VAL A 24 -10.86 -4.60 3.32
CA VAL A 24 -10.10 -4.89 2.10
C VAL A 24 -9.78 -6.39 2.01
N HIS A 25 -9.43 -7.02 3.13
CA HIS A 25 -9.16 -8.45 3.18
C HIS A 25 -10.39 -9.26 2.77
N GLU A 26 -11.56 -8.90 3.27
CA GLU A 26 -12.82 -9.59 2.96
C GLU A 26 -13.25 -9.41 1.51
N GLN A 27 -13.01 -8.24 0.93
CA GLN A 27 -13.50 -7.90 -0.41
C GLN A 27 -12.49 -8.12 -1.53
N ALA A 28 -11.20 -8.00 -1.25
CA ALA A 28 -10.15 -8.02 -2.26
C ALA A 28 -8.99 -8.96 -1.92
N SER A 29 -9.11 -9.76 -0.86
CA SER A 29 -8.09 -10.74 -0.44
C SER A 29 -6.72 -10.11 -0.19
N TYR A 30 -6.69 -8.89 0.33
CA TYR A 30 -5.45 -8.24 0.72
C TYR A 30 -5.46 -7.86 2.20
N PRO A 31 -4.50 -8.30 2.99
CA PRO A 31 -3.45 -9.26 2.66
C PRO A 31 -4.06 -10.66 2.44
N ILE A 32 -3.35 -11.52 1.74
CA ILE A 32 -3.86 -12.89 1.47
C ILE A 32 -4.07 -13.64 2.78
N ASN A 33 -3.10 -13.56 3.68
CA ASN A 33 -3.18 -14.14 5.00
C ASN A 33 -3.40 -13.04 6.03
N TRP A 34 -4.46 -13.18 6.84
CA TRP A 34 -4.73 -12.21 7.89
C TRP A 34 -3.64 -12.28 8.96
N PRO A 35 -3.00 -11.14 9.32
CA PRO A 35 -1.92 -11.15 10.30
C PRO A 35 -2.44 -11.46 11.70
N THR A 36 -1.61 -12.14 12.49
CA THR A 36 -1.92 -12.48 13.89
C THR A 36 -2.12 -11.23 14.75
N ASP A 37 -1.29 -10.20 14.48
CA ASP A 37 -1.37 -8.91 15.16
C ASP A 37 -1.42 -7.81 14.08
N PRO A 38 -2.64 -7.42 13.62
CA PRO A 38 -2.77 -6.44 12.55
C PRO A 38 -2.15 -5.09 12.86
N ALA A 39 -2.28 -4.61 14.09
CA ALA A 39 -1.70 -3.31 14.47
C ALA A 39 -0.18 -3.32 14.34
N ARG A 40 0.45 -4.40 14.77
CA ARG A 40 1.90 -4.56 14.66
C ARG A 40 2.34 -4.74 13.20
N TRP A 41 1.58 -5.48 12.42
CA TRP A 41 1.83 -5.67 11.00
C TRP A 41 1.81 -4.33 10.25
N LEU A 42 0.96 -3.40 10.67
CA LEU A 42 0.88 -2.06 10.11
C LEU A 42 1.97 -1.10 10.64
N THR A 43 2.88 -1.58 11.49
CA THR A 43 3.92 -0.72 12.09
C THR A 43 5.29 -1.43 12.03
N PRO A 44 5.83 -1.67 10.81
CA PRO A 44 7.12 -2.32 10.65
C PRO A 44 8.27 -1.44 11.16
N GLU A 45 9.32 -2.07 11.69
CA GLU A 45 10.48 -1.36 12.25
C GLU A 45 11.26 -0.56 11.19
N ALA A 46 11.26 -1.03 9.94
CA ALA A 46 12.00 -0.38 8.87
C ALA A 46 11.26 0.80 8.24
N ALA A 47 10.13 1.23 8.80
CA ALA A 47 9.34 2.31 8.23
C ALA A 47 10.12 3.63 8.21
N LEU A 48 10.21 4.23 7.03
CA LEU A 48 10.73 5.58 6.83
C LEU A 48 9.63 6.62 7.00
N GLY A 49 8.38 6.21 6.78
CA GLY A 49 7.20 7.02 6.98
C GLY A 49 5.94 6.19 6.83
N ILE A 50 4.90 6.59 7.53
CA ILE A 50 3.59 5.95 7.48
C ILE A 50 2.55 7.06 7.35
N TRP A 51 1.70 6.96 6.32
CA TRP A 51 0.72 8.01 6.01
C TRP A 51 -0.68 7.44 5.86
N VAL A 52 -1.64 8.31 6.11
CA VAL A 52 -3.05 8.04 5.86
C VAL A 52 -3.60 9.10 4.91
N ALA A 53 -4.60 8.68 4.13
CA ALA A 53 -5.42 9.59 3.34
C ALA A 53 -6.68 9.90 4.14
N VAL A 54 -7.02 11.18 4.22
CA VAL A 54 -8.18 11.65 4.99
C VAL A 54 -9.13 12.39 4.06
N ASP A 55 -10.39 11.99 4.07
CA ASP A 55 -11.47 12.61 3.32
C ASP A 55 -12.59 12.97 4.29
N ALA A 56 -12.98 14.25 4.34
CA ALA A 56 -14.03 14.73 5.25
C ALA A 56 -13.79 14.27 6.70
N GLU A 57 -12.55 14.42 7.18
CA GLU A 57 -12.11 14.07 8.55
C GLU A 57 -12.08 12.57 8.85
N GLN A 58 -12.30 11.72 7.83
CA GLN A 58 -12.25 10.26 7.98
C GLN A 58 -11.05 9.68 7.27
N VAL A 59 -10.36 8.76 7.94
CA VAL A 59 -9.28 7.99 7.30
C VAL A 59 -9.90 7.06 6.27
N VAL A 60 -9.40 7.13 5.05
CA VAL A 60 -9.90 6.33 3.91
C VAL A 60 -8.81 5.55 3.19
N GLY A 61 -7.57 5.70 3.57
CA GLY A 61 -6.45 4.99 2.95
C GLY A 61 -5.19 5.03 3.79
N HIS A 62 -4.23 4.20 3.42
CA HIS A 62 -3.01 3.97 4.20
C HIS A 62 -1.86 3.57 3.28
N VAL A 63 -0.64 3.98 3.61
CA VAL A 63 0.57 3.54 2.91
C VAL A 63 1.78 3.65 3.82
N ILE A 64 2.75 2.77 3.61
CA ILE A 64 4.04 2.79 4.32
C ILE A 64 5.16 2.86 3.29
N LEU A 65 6.19 3.63 3.60
CA LEU A 65 7.46 3.61 2.91
C LEU A 65 8.49 2.98 3.84
N THR A 66 9.11 1.88 3.41
CA THR A 66 10.10 1.18 4.23
C THR A 66 11.49 1.28 3.61
N ALA A 67 12.51 1.20 4.45
CA ALA A 67 13.90 1.11 4.00
C ALA A 67 14.19 -0.31 3.50
N ALA A 68 14.83 -0.39 2.35
CA ALA A 68 15.33 -1.66 1.77
C ALA A 68 16.80 -1.43 1.42
N GLY A 69 17.70 -1.59 2.41
CA GLY A 69 19.08 -1.16 2.26
C GLY A 69 19.16 0.33 1.91
N PRO A 70 19.88 0.71 0.85
CA PRO A 70 19.92 2.11 0.40
C PRO A 70 18.68 2.54 -0.38
N ALA A 71 17.82 1.60 -0.80
CA ALA A 71 16.58 1.86 -1.53
C ALA A 71 15.39 1.96 -0.58
N ALA A 72 14.20 2.10 -1.14
CA ALA A 72 12.94 2.14 -0.40
C ALA A 72 11.88 1.29 -1.12
N GLU A 73 10.91 0.84 -0.35
CA GLU A 73 9.78 0.07 -0.88
C GLU A 73 8.45 0.64 -0.38
N VAL A 74 7.45 0.61 -1.25
CA VAL A 74 6.06 0.89 -0.86
C VAL A 74 5.47 -0.38 -0.28
N GLU A 75 4.89 -0.28 0.89
CA GLU A 75 4.22 -1.39 1.55
C GLU A 75 2.89 -0.97 2.16
N ARG A 76 2.02 -1.93 2.38
CA ARG A 76 0.75 -1.74 3.09
C ARG A 76 -0.09 -0.61 2.49
N LEU A 77 -0.14 -0.54 1.15
CA LEU A 77 -1.00 0.40 0.43
C LEU A 77 -2.39 -0.19 0.31
N PHE A 78 -3.37 0.46 0.90
CA PHE A 78 -4.76 0.06 0.74
C PHE A 78 -5.69 1.26 0.92
N VAL A 79 -6.87 1.14 0.33
CA VAL A 79 -7.92 2.17 0.33
C VAL A 79 -9.21 1.52 0.81
N ASP A 80 -9.97 2.24 1.62
CA ASP A 80 -11.29 1.80 2.06
C ASP A 80 -12.12 1.41 0.83
N PRO A 81 -12.71 0.19 0.79
CA PRO A 81 -13.52 -0.23 -0.35
C PRO A 81 -14.66 0.74 -0.68
N LYS A 82 -15.16 1.48 0.30
CA LYS A 82 -16.20 2.51 0.10
C LYS A 82 -15.69 3.77 -0.60
N ALA A 83 -14.37 3.95 -0.66
CA ALA A 83 -13.72 5.14 -1.22
C ALA A 83 -12.90 4.84 -2.47
N THR A 84 -13.01 3.65 -3.05
CA THR A 84 -12.30 3.28 -4.27
C THR A 84 -12.82 4.06 -5.48
N GLY A 85 -11.99 4.15 -6.52
CA GLY A 85 -12.35 4.85 -7.75
C GLY A 85 -12.22 6.37 -7.69
N GLN A 86 -11.66 6.92 -6.61
CA GLN A 86 -11.49 8.37 -6.42
C GLN A 86 -10.04 8.83 -6.56
N GLY A 87 -9.13 7.94 -6.98
CA GLY A 87 -7.71 8.28 -7.15
C GLY A 87 -6.91 8.34 -5.86
N ILE A 88 -7.44 7.87 -4.74
CA ILE A 88 -6.78 7.92 -3.43
C ILE A 88 -5.50 7.05 -3.42
N GLY A 89 -5.59 5.83 -3.94
CA GLY A 89 -4.43 4.94 -4.04
C GLY A 89 -3.30 5.56 -4.86
N ARG A 90 -3.65 6.22 -5.95
CA ARG A 90 -2.67 6.92 -6.79
C ARG A 90 -2.02 8.09 -6.07
N GLN A 91 -2.79 8.84 -5.28
CA GLN A 91 -2.26 9.96 -4.49
C GLN A 91 -1.31 9.46 -3.41
N LEU A 92 -1.65 8.38 -2.71
CA LEU A 92 -0.78 7.76 -1.71
C LEU A 92 0.52 7.26 -2.35
N LEU A 93 0.41 6.61 -3.51
CA LEU A 93 1.56 6.11 -4.24
C LEU A 93 2.48 7.25 -4.70
N GLN A 94 1.90 8.33 -5.23
CA GLN A 94 2.65 9.51 -5.64
C GLN A 94 3.35 10.18 -4.46
N HIS A 95 2.72 10.17 -3.30
CA HIS A 95 3.34 10.68 -2.07
C HIS A 95 4.63 9.91 -1.73
N CYS A 96 4.61 8.60 -1.89
CA CYS A 96 5.79 7.76 -1.70
C CYS A 96 6.88 8.06 -2.73
N VAL A 97 6.50 8.27 -4.00
CA VAL A 97 7.46 8.63 -5.06
C VAL A 97 8.18 9.92 -4.70
N THR A 98 7.42 10.95 -4.31
CA THR A 98 7.98 12.25 -3.93
C THR A 98 8.87 12.14 -2.70
N THR A 99 8.45 11.39 -1.70
CA THR A 99 9.21 11.22 -0.45
C THR A 99 10.51 10.45 -0.69
N ALA A 100 10.47 9.36 -1.46
CA ALA A 100 11.67 8.58 -1.77
C ALA A 100 12.68 9.42 -2.55
N ALA A 101 12.22 10.22 -3.51
CA ALA A 101 13.08 11.14 -4.25
C ALA A 101 13.75 12.17 -3.33
N ALA A 102 13.00 12.73 -2.38
CA ALA A 102 13.55 13.66 -1.39
C ALA A 102 14.58 13.01 -0.47
N LEU A 103 14.48 11.71 -0.23
CA LEU A 103 15.43 10.93 0.55
C LEU A 103 16.58 10.36 -0.29
N ASP A 104 16.59 10.64 -1.60
CA ASP A 104 17.56 10.13 -2.56
C ASP A 104 17.63 8.59 -2.54
N ARG A 105 16.45 7.96 -2.54
CA ARG A 105 16.31 6.50 -2.54
C ARG A 105 15.54 6.04 -3.77
N ASP A 106 16.03 4.98 -4.41
CA ASP A 106 15.27 4.30 -5.46
C ASP A 106 14.04 3.62 -4.85
N LEU A 107 12.93 3.63 -5.57
CA LEU A 107 11.66 3.14 -5.06
C LEU A 107 11.14 1.96 -5.88
N SER A 108 10.73 0.92 -5.19
CA SER A 108 10.10 -0.25 -5.79
C SER A 108 8.98 -0.75 -4.87
N LEU A 109 8.23 -1.72 -5.37
CA LEU A 109 7.24 -2.44 -4.58
C LEU A 109 7.11 -3.87 -5.09
N GLU A 110 6.56 -4.72 -4.26
CA GLU A 110 6.16 -6.07 -4.64
C GLU A 110 4.68 -6.23 -4.36
N VAL A 111 3.98 -6.86 -5.29
CA VAL A 111 2.54 -7.11 -5.19
C VAL A 111 2.24 -8.53 -5.62
N VAL A 112 1.34 -9.18 -4.87
CA VAL A 112 0.88 -10.52 -5.24
C VAL A 112 -0.04 -10.41 -6.45
N ASP A 113 0.20 -11.24 -7.46
CA ASP A 113 -0.68 -11.30 -8.63
C ASP A 113 -1.91 -12.16 -8.29
N ASN A 114 -2.90 -11.52 -7.70
CA ASN A 114 -4.19 -12.14 -7.36
C ASN A 114 -5.32 -11.67 -8.28
N ARG A 115 -4.97 -11.11 -9.46
CA ARG A 115 -5.90 -10.52 -10.43
C ARG A 115 -6.66 -9.31 -9.88
N GLY A 116 -6.13 -8.70 -8.83
CA GLY A 116 -6.74 -7.55 -8.18
C GLY A 116 -6.46 -6.22 -8.86
N ALA A 117 -7.12 -5.17 -8.37
CA ALA A 117 -7.03 -3.83 -8.92
C ALA A 117 -5.64 -3.19 -8.71
N ALA A 118 -4.86 -3.67 -7.74
CA ALA A 118 -3.55 -3.10 -7.42
C ALA A 118 -2.59 -3.14 -8.60
N VAL A 119 -2.54 -4.26 -9.33
CA VAL A 119 -1.66 -4.40 -10.50
C VAL A 119 -2.00 -3.35 -11.55
N HIS A 120 -3.30 -3.13 -11.81
CA HIS A 120 -3.76 -2.11 -12.76
C HIS A 120 -3.39 -0.70 -12.29
N LEU A 121 -3.49 -0.42 -10.99
CA LEU A 121 -3.10 0.86 -10.42
C LEU A 121 -1.65 1.18 -10.72
N TYR A 122 -0.74 0.24 -10.47
CA TYR A 122 0.69 0.45 -10.68
C TYR A 122 1.01 0.65 -12.15
N ARG A 123 0.44 -0.16 -13.04
CA ARG A 123 0.65 -0.01 -14.48
C ARG A 123 0.15 1.34 -15.00
N ARG A 124 -1.05 1.76 -14.59
CA ARG A 124 -1.61 3.05 -15.00
C ARG A 124 -0.81 4.24 -14.45
N ALA A 125 -0.18 4.07 -13.31
CA ALA A 125 0.68 5.10 -12.73
C ALA A 125 2.08 5.15 -13.36
N GLY A 126 2.35 4.31 -14.36
CA GLY A 126 3.63 4.31 -15.09
C GLY A 126 4.73 3.48 -14.46
N TRP A 127 4.40 2.67 -13.46
CA TRP A 127 5.38 1.77 -12.84
C TRP A 127 5.74 0.63 -13.79
N LEU A 128 7.01 0.25 -13.79
CA LEU A 128 7.54 -0.78 -14.69
C LEU A 128 7.68 -2.11 -13.96
N GLU A 129 7.13 -3.17 -14.56
CA GLU A 129 7.34 -4.52 -14.05
C GLU A 129 8.79 -4.94 -14.32
N THR A 130 9.51 -5.31 -13.27
CA THR A 130 10.93 -5.66 -13.35
C THR A 130 11.22 -7.11 -13.01
N GLY A 131 10.25 -7.86 -12.52
CA GLY A 131 10.44 -9.28 -12.23
C GLY A 131 9.21 -9.94 -11.66
N ARG A 132 9.22 -11.28 -11.66
CA ARG A 132 8.20 -12.12 -11.06
C ARG A 132 8.88 -13.26 -10.31
N THR A 133 8.34 -13.62 -9.15
CA THR A 133 8.83 -14.71 -8.33
C THR A 133 7.66 -15.63 -7.97
N PRO A 134 7.77 -16.95 -8.19
CA PRO A 134 6.74 -17.89 -7.75
C PRO A 134 6.59 -17.85 -6.22
N ILE A 135 5.38 -18.01 -5.75
CA ILE A 135 5.09 -18.10 -4.31
C ILE A 135 4.24 -19.34 -4.03
N ASP A 136 4.38 -19.91 -2.84
CA ASP A 136 3.61 -21.07 -2.40
C ASP A 136 2.63 -20.77 -1.27
N TRP A 137 2.68 -19.55 -0.72
CA TRP A 137 1.86 -19.14 0.40
C TRP A 137 0.59 -18.39 -0.03
N GLY A 138 0.35 -18.23 -1.33
CA GLY A 138 -0.80 -17.49 -1.88
C GLY A 138 -2.07 -18.34 -2.06
N GLY A 139 -2.01 -19.64 -1.80
CA GLY A 139 -3.15 -20.54 -1.98
C GLY A 139 -3.56 -20.68 -3.44
N GLU A 140 -4.85 -20.84 -3.67
CA GLU A 140 -5.41 -21.04 -5.02
C GLU A 140 -5.53 -19.74 -5.82
N HIS A 141 -5.41 -18.59 -5.16
CA HIS A 141 -5.72 -17.27 -5.74
C HIS A 141 -4.50 -16.51 -6.20
N ALA A 142 -3.30 -16.94 -5.84
CA ALA A 142 -2.09 -16.20 -6.18
C ALA A 142 -0.90 -17.14 -6.23
N SER A 143 -0.20 -17.10 -7.35
CA SER A 143 0.96 -17.99 -7.60
C SER A 143 2.26 -17.22 -7.80
N GLU A 144 2.20 -15.91 -7.97
CA GLU A 144 3.39 -15.10 -8.26
C GLU A 144 3.38 -13.77 -7.51
N LEU A 145 4.58 -13.31 -7.19
CA LEU A 145 4.85 -11.97 -6.68
C LEU A 145 5.45 -11.16 -7.83
N ILE A 146 4.87 -9.99 -8.09
CA ILE A 146 5.33 -9.10 -9.15
C ILE A 146 6.10 -7.95 -8.53
N ARG A 147 7.29 -7.66 -9.08
CA ARG A 147 8.07 -6.51 -8.68
C ARG A 147 7.88 -5.37 -9.67
N PHE A 148 7.57 -4.19 -9.15
CA PHE A 148 7.46 -2.96 -9.92
C PHE A 148 8.50 -1.95 -9.44
N THR A 149 9.02 -1.17 -10.37
CA THR A 149 9.94 -0.08 -10.08
C THR A 149 9.26 1.25 -10.46
N ALA A 150 9.45 2.26 -9.64
CA ALA A 150 8.86 3.59 -9.85
C ALA A 150 9.29 4.20 -11.18
N PRO A 151 8.41 5.01 -11.80
CA PRO A 151 8.73 5.69 -13.06
C PRO A 151 9.87 6.67 -12.94
#